data_fb7053bce6c5061b5404eaf913676483
#
_entry.id   fb7053bce6c5061b5404eaf913676483
#
_cell.length_a   1.000
_cell.length_b   1.000
_cell.length_c   1.000
_cell.angle_alpha   90.00
_cell.angle_beta   90.00
_cell.angle_gamma   90.00
#
_symmetry.space_group_name_H-M   'P 1'
#
loop_
_entity.id
_entity.type
_entity.pdbx_description
1 polymer ?
#
loop_
_entity_poly.entity_id
_entity_poly.type
_entity_poly.pdbx_seq_one_letter_code
_entity_poly.pdbx_strand_id
1 'polypeptide(L)'
;MATEESGNKNHIGVGLSGGVDSAAACLKLLESGCEVTGFTMLLNDTGEATVEKGANVARVLGVPHVVLDLRADFERLILQRFVDDYASGLTPSPCVVCNAEFKFGALWNAVAAHGCGRLATGHYARTTIIDGRQALLRGHDRRKDQSYFLAQLTCEQLSHAVFPLGDAEKTELKEKIHAMGIVPRSEGESQDLCFLPQGNFAEFVSKRRPDIVKDGLVVDLAGHILGRHHGAFQFTPGQRRGLGLGGGPWFVARTDVLNNVVTVAHAEDMVCRELMLHGMNWLVDKPAEGEPFEAAVQIRYLMTPREAALVCGPCGTARLRFHEPIMAAPPGQLAVAYNGERVVASGWICPNFNDRPTP
;
A
#
# COMPACT_ATOMS: atom_id res chain seq x y z
N MET A 1 -30.71 20.73 -3.56
CA MET A 1 -30.02 21.72 -2.72
C MET A 1 -28.94 20.95 -1.99
N ALA A 2 -27.71 20.97 -2.53
CA ALA A 2 -26.55 20.38 -1.90
C ALA A 2 -26.02 21.41 -0.90
N THR A 3 -26.05 21.08 0.39
CA THR A 3 -25.41 21.87 1.43
C THR A 3 -23.90 21.71 1.29
N GLU A 4 -23.24 22.73 0.75
CA GLU A 4 -21.80 22.92 0.87
C GLU A 4 -21.47 23.23 2.34
N GLU A 5 -21.29 22.20 3.15
CA GLU A 5 -20.54 22.34 4.38
C GLU A 5 -19.04 22.26 4.04
N SER A 6 -18.47 23.40 3.65
CA SER A 6 -17.02 23.56 3.58
C SER A 6 -16.50 23.58 5.01
N GLY A 7 -16.05 22.44 5.53
CA GLY A 7 -15.34 22.35 6.80
C GLY A 7 -14.20 23.37 6.84
N ASN A 8 -13.90 23.91 8.03
CA ASN A 8 -12.81 24.89 8.23
C ASN A 8 -11.48 24.29 7.75
N LYS A 9 -10.94 24.74 6.62
CA LYS A 9 -9.69 24.24 6.01
C LYS A 9 -8.47 24.36 6.94
N ASN A 10 -8.54 25.19 7.97
CA ASN A 10 -7.50 25.30 9.01
C ASN A 10 -7.68 24.30 10.14
N HIS A 11 -8.84 23.64 10.24
CA HIS A 11 -9.07 22.57 11.20
C HIS A 11 -8.72 21.21 10.55
N ILE A 12 -7.67 20.59 11.05
CA ILE A 12 -7.08 19.37 10.47
C ILE A 12 -7.26 18.20 11.44
N GLY A 13 -7.90 17.14 10.97
CA GLY A 13 -7.92 15.87 11.68
C GLY A 13 -6.60 15.12 11.46
N VAL A 14 -5.98 14.61 12.52
CA VAL A 14 -4.76 13.80 12.43
C VAL A 14 -5.03 12.37 12.89
N GLY A 15 -4.72 11.39 12.04
CA GLY A 15 -4.74 9.98 12.45
C GLY A 15 -3.63 9.70 13.46
N LEU A 16 -3.98 9.46 14.73
CA LEU A 16 -3.06 9.16 15.82
C LEU A 16 -3.06 7.66 16.14
N SER A 17 -2.00 6.96 15.77
CA SER A 17 -1.79 5.54 16.13
C SER A 17 -1.00 5.37 17.45
N GLY A 18 -0.52 6.48 18.03
CA GLY A 18 0.40 6.46 19.16
C GLY A 18 1.87 6.23 18.78
N GLY A 19 2.17 5.97 17.51
CA GLY A 19 3.55 5.82 17.01
C GLY A 19 4.21 7.17 16.70
N VAL A 20 5.55 7.14 16.58
CA VAL A 20 6.41 8.32 16.35
C VAL A 20 5.96 9.15 15.15
N ASP A 21 5.65 8.53 14.01
CA ASP A 21 5.33 9.26 12.78
C ASP A 21 4.00 10.03 12.92
N SER A 22 2.96 9.43 13.54
CA SER A 22 1.69 10.12 13.78
C SER A 22 1.81 11.27 14.79
N ALA A 23 2.61 11.07 15.84
CA ALA A 23 2.91 12.09 16.83
C ALA A 23 3.68 13.28 16.21
N ALA A 24 4.70 12.98 15.37
CA ALA A 24 5.47 13.99 14.65
C ALA A 24 4.60 14.79 13.66
N ALA A 25 3.68 14.14 12.97
CA ALA A 25 2.74 14.82 12.07
C ALA A 25 1.85 15.81 12.82
N CYS A 26 1.31 15.39 13.98
CA CYS A 26 0.52 16.25 14.84
C CYS A 26 1.32 17.46 15.35
N LEU A 27 2.53 17.23 15.87
CA LEU A 27 3.42 18.27 16.36
C LEU A 27 3.74 19.31 15.28
N LYS A 28 4.10 18.88 14.06
CA LYS A 28 4.41 19.79 12.95
C LYS A 28 3.22 20.67 12.55
N LEU A 29 2.01 20.15 12.60
CA LEU A 29 0.80 20.94 12.32
C LEU A 29 0.55 21.99 13.41
N LEU A 30 0.74 21.63 14.68
CA LEU A 30 0.65 22.58 15.80
C LEU A 30 1.72 23.68 15.68
N GLU A 31 2.96 23.33 15.36
CA GLU A 31 4.05 24.30 15.12
C GLU A 31 3.76 25.22 13.92
N SER A 32 2.94 24.77 12.97
CA SER A 32 2.49 25.58 11.83
C SER A 32 1.23 26.43 12.13
N GLY A 33 0.73 26.41 13.38
CA GLY A 33 -0.43 27.19 13.81
C GLY A 33 -1.79 26.64 13.33
N CYS A 34 -1.86 25.37 12.93
CA CYS A 34 -3.12 24.73 12.56
C CYS A 34 -3.96 24.39 13.80
N GLU A 35 -5.28 24.44 13.66
CA GLU A 35 -6.21 23.84 14.61
C GLU A 35 -6.22 22.33 14.35
N VAL A 36 -5.95 21.51 15.39
CA VAL A 36 -5.75 20.07 15.25
C VAL A 36 -6.67 19.29 16.18
N THR A 37 -7.32 18.25 15.65
CA THR A 37 -7.99 17.21 16.43
C THR A 37 -7.36 15.84 16.10
N GLY A 38 -6.98 15.10 17.13
CA GLY A 38 -6.44 13.74 17.01
C GLY A 38 -7.53 12.69 16.89
N PHE A 39 -7.40 11.77 15.98
CA PHE A 39 -8.34 10.67 15.77
C PHE A 39 -7.61 9.33 15.87
N THR A 40 -8.05 8.46 16.77
CA THR A 40 -7.55 7.09 16.86
C THR A 40 -8.61 6.11 16.38
N MET A 41 -8.22 5.24 15.46
CA MET A 41 -9.08 4.20 14.91
C MET A 41 -9.03 2.95 15.81
N LEU A 42 -10.18 2.48 16.27
CA LEU A 42 -10.35 1.15 16.83
C LEU A 42 -10.60 0.18 15.67
N LEU A 43 -9.65 -0.73 15.40
CA LEU A 43 -9.63 -1.61 14.21
C LEU A 43 -9.95 -3.07 14.53
N ASN A 44 -9.83 -3.47 15.80
CA ASN A 44 -10.12 -4.83 16.29
C ASN A 44 -10.44 -4.79 17.78
N ASP A 45 -10.90 -5.90 18.34
CA ASP A 45 -11.31 -5.99 19.73
C ASP A 45 -10.14 -5.90 20.74
N THR A 46 -8.90 -6.02 20.30
CA THR A 46 -7.70 -5.85 21.12
C THR A 46 -7.04 -4.49 20.92
N GLY A 47 -7.71 -3.57 20.26
CA GLY A 47 -7.18 -2.24 19.88
C GLY A 47 -7.08 -1.22 21.02
N GLU A 48 -7.51 -1.55 22.25
CA GLU A 48 -7.48 -0.64 23.41
C GLU A 48 -6.10 -0.04 23.67
N ALA A 49 -5.04 -0.84 23.55
CA ALA A 49 -3.66 -0.34 23.70
C ALA A 49 -3.28 0.74 22.67
N THR A 50 -3.77 0.63 21.42
CA THR A 50 -3.55 1.65 20.39
C THR A 50 -4.36 2.92 20.72
N VAL A 51 -5.56 2.77 21.20
CA VAL A 51 -6.40 3.90 21.66
C VAL A 51 -5.73 4.65 22.81
N GLU A 52 -5.23 3.92 23.81
CA GLU A 52 -4.52 4.51 24.97
C GLU A 52 -3.26 5.27 24.52
N LYS A 53 -2.46 4.70 23.62
CA LYS A 53 -1.28 5.37 23.07
C LYS A 53 -1.63 6.64 22.30
N GLY A 54 -2.66 6.59 21.45
CA GLY A 54 -3.15 7.76 20.72
C GLY A 54 -3.66 8.86 21.65
N ALA A 55 -4.44 8.48 22.67
CA ALA A 55 -4.93 9.40 23.71
C ALA A 55 -3.78 10.04 24.50
N ASN A 56 -2.73 9.27 24.83
CA ASN A 56 -1.54 9.80 25.50
C ASN A 56 -0.82 10.85 24.64
N VAL A 57 -0.62 10.56 23.34
CA VAL A 57 -0.02 11.55 22.40
C VAL A 57 -0.86 12.81 22.36
N ALA A 58 -2.18 12.70 22.20
CA ALA A 58 -3.09 13.85 22.16
C ALA A 58 -3.02 14.67 23.45
N ARG A 59 -3.02 14.02 24.62
CA ARG A 59 -2.91 14.67 25.94
C ARG A 59 -1.59 15.44 26.09
N VAL A 60 -0.46 14.82 25.68
CA VAL A 60 0.87 15.48 25.80
C VAL A 60 0.96 16.67 24.87
N LEU A 61 0.39 16.59 23.67
CA LEU A 61 0.39 17.66 22.68
C LEU A 61 -0.73 18.70 22.91
N GLY A 62 -1.65 18.46 23.85
CA GLY A 62 -2.73 19.40 24.20
C GLY A 62 -3.81 19.52 23.12
N VAL A 63 -4.07 18.47 22.33
CA VAL A 63 -5.10 18.46 21.28
C VAL A 63 -6.35 17.66 21.73
N PRO A 64 -7.56 18.04 21.26
CA PRO A 64 -8.75 17.21 21.40
C PRO A 64 -8.51 15.81 20.79
N HIS A 65 -9.13 14.78 21.38
CA HIS A 65 -8.98 13.41 20.95
C HIS A 65 -10.32 12.72 20.77
N VAL A 66 -10.49 12.04 19.66
CA VAL A 66 -11.70 11.27 19.31
C VAL A 66 -11.29 9.85 18.95
N VAL A 67 -12.02 8.88 19.50
CA VAL A 67 -11.88 7.46 19.13
C VAL A 67 -12.98 7.12 18.13
N LEU A 68 -12.59 6.57 17.00
CA LEU A 68 -13.51 6.15 15.95
C LEU A 68 -13.55 4.61 15.90
N ASP A 69 -14.72 4.02 16.14
CA ASP A 69 -14.93 2.59 15.95
C ASP A 69 -15.13 2.30 14.45
N LEU A 70 -14.07 1.83 13.80
CA LEU A 70 -14.03 1.49 12.38
C LEU A 70 -13.77 -0.01 12.16
N ARG A 71 -14.06 -0.87 13.16
CA ARG A 71 -13.83 -2.32 13.08
C ARG A 71 -14.55 -2.96 11.92
N ALA A 72 -15.83 -2.63 11.71
CA ALA A 72 -16.63 -3.20 10.62
C ALA A 72 -16.11 -2.80 9.23
N ASP A 73 -15.72 -1.53 9.07
CA ASP A 73 -15.15 -1.06 7.80
C ASP A 73 -13.77 -1.67 7.55
N PHE A 74 -12.94 -1.80 8.57
CA PHE A 74 -11.61 -2.41 8.43
C PHE A 74 -11.69 -3.90 8.09
N GLU A 75 -12.59 -4.65 8.75
CA GLU A 75 -12.83 -6.05 8.40
C GLU A 75 -13.28 -6.19 6.95
N ARG A 76 -14.28 -5.41 6.53
CA ARG A 76 -14.87 -5.49 5.17
C ARG A 76 -13.91 -5.02 4.08
N LEU A 77 -13.25 -3.87 4.25
CA LEU A 77 -12.45 -3.24 3.19
C LEU A 77 -11.03 -3.82 3.10
N ILE A 78 -10.47 -4.27 4.22
CA ILE A 78 -9.07 -4.64 4.30
C ILE A 78 -8.87 -6.13 4.57
N LEU A 79 -9.44 -6.66 5.68
CA LEU A 79 -9.12 -8.02 6.09
C LEU A 79 -9.75 -9.06 5.18
N GLN A 80 -11.03 -8.89 4.84
CA GLN A 80 -11.73 -9.80 3.93
C GLN A 80 -11.08 -9.79 2.54
N ARG A 81 -10.81 -8.60 1.97
CA ARG A 81 -10.15 -8.45 0.68
C ARG A 81 -8.77 -9.10 0.67
N PHE A 82 -7.98 -8.91 1.73
CA PHE A 82 -6.66 -9.54 1.87
C PHE A 82 -6.74 -11.07 1.80
N VAL A 83 -7.73 -11.66 2.47
CA VAL A 83 -7.97 -13.11 2.46
C VAL A 83 -8.43 -13.60 1.08
N ASP A 84 -9.35 -12.87 0.46
CA ASP A 84 -9.90 -13.22 -0.87
C ASP A 84 -8.85 -13.10 -1.97
N ASP A 85 -7.97 -12.10 -1.91
CA ASP A 85 -6.85 -11.94 -2.84
C ASP A 85 -5.91 -13.15 -2.77
N TYR A 86 -5.48 -13.56 -1.55
CA TYR A 86 -4.65 -14.76 -1.40
C TYR A 86 -5.35 -16.03 -1.82
N ALA A 87 -6.65 -16.16 -1.50
CA ALA A 87 -7.46 -17.30 -1.91
C ALA A 87 -7.64 -17.39 -3.43
N SER A 88 -7.48 -16.27 -4.14
CA SER A 88 -7.52 -16.17 -5.60
C SER A 88 -6.14 -16.29 -6.26
N GLY A 89 -5.07 -16.50 -5.49
CA GLY A 89 -3.68 -16.60 -5.99
C GLY A 89 -3.01 -15.27 -6.27
N LEU A 90 -3.60 -14.17 -5.81
CA LEU A 90 -2.98 -12.84 -5.87
C LEU A 90 -2.03 -12.62 -4.70
N THR A 91 -1.09 -11.73 -4.87
CA THR A 91 -0.25 -11.22 -3.79
C THR A 91 -0.70 -9.79 -3.46
N PRO A 92 -1.55 -9.61 -2.45
CA PRO A 92 -2.16 -8.31 -2.18
C PRO A 92 -1.14 -7.26 -1.71
N SER A 93 -1.50 -5.99 -1.94
CA SER A 93 -0.83 -4.83 -1.36
C SER A 93 -1.81 -4.07 -0.44
N PRO A 94 -2.11 -4.61 0.76
CA PRO A 94 -3.20 -4.11 1.61
C PRO A 94 -2.97 -2.67 2.08
N CYS A 95 -1.72 -2.20 2.18
CA CYS A 95 -1.43 -0.81 2.55
C CYS A 95 -1.89 0.20 1.49
N VAL A 96 -1.84 -0.16 0.19
CA VAL A 96 -2.37 0.68 -0.89
C VAL A 96 -3.88 0.81 -0.78
N VAL A 97 -4.57 -0.33 -0.62
CA VAL A 97 -6.03 -0.37 -0.42
C VAL A 97 -6.43 0.39 0.84
N CYS A 98 -5.71 0.16 1.95
CA CYS A 98 -5.95 0.84 3.21
C CYS A 98 -5.84 2.37 3.08
N ASN A 99 -4.87 2.87 2.34
CA ASN A 99 -4.77 4.32 2.14
C ASN A 99 -5.93 4.84 1.28
N ALA A 100 -6.25 4.19 0.14
CA ALA A 100 -7.26 4.69 -0.78
C ALA A 100 -8.70 4.52 -0.25
N GLU A 101 -9.06 3.34 0.25
CA GLU A 101 -10.45 3.03 0.58
C GLU A 101 -10.76 3.24 2.08
N PHE A 102 -9.79 3.01 2.96
CA PHE A 102 -10.03 3.09 4.38
C PHE A 102 -9.58 4.44 4.99
N LYS A 103 -8.29 4.84 4.87
CA LYS A 103 -7.83 6.09 5.50
C LYS A 103 -8.38 7.34 4.81
N PHE A 104 -8.22 7.45 3.49
CA PHE A 104 -8.73 8.58 2.70
C PHE A 104 -10.13 8.33 2.13
N GLY A 105 -10.80 7.28 2.60
CA GLY A 105 -12.21 6.96 2.40
C GLY A 105 -12.97 6.98 3.72
N ALA A 106 -13.14 5.81 4.38
CA ALA A 106 -13.97 5.66 5.59
C ALA A 106 -13.53 6.56 6.75
N LEU A 107 -12.22 6.62 7.07
CA LEU A 107 -11.69 7.50 8.12
C LEU A 107 -11.90 8.96 7.76
N TRP A 108 -11.61 9.37 6.51
CA TRP A 108 -11.84 10.74 6.07
C TRP A 108 -13.30 11.16 6.27
N ASN A 109 -14.25 10.33 5.87
CA ASN A 109 -15.68 10.61 6.04
C ASN A 109 -16.05 10.84 7.51
N ALA A 110 -15.52 10.02 8.41
CA ALA A 110 -15.74 10.18 9.85
C ALA A 110 -15.09 11.47 10.39
N VAL A 111 -13.87 11.80 9.97
CA VAL A 111 -13.14 13.01 10.37
C VAL A 111 -13.84 14.27 9.85
N ALA A 112 -14.32 14.26 8.61
CA ALA A 112 -15.09 15.36 8.03
C ALA A 112 -16.40 15.62 8.78
N ALA A 113 -17.08 14.55 9.23
CA ALA A 113 -18.28 14.67 10.05
C ALA A 113 -18.03 15.33 11.43
N HIS A 114 -16.78 15.40 11.89
CA HIS A 114 -16.35 16.16 13.07
C HIS A 114 -15.92 17.60 12.74
N GLY A 115 -16.22 18.11 11.55
CA GLY A 115 -15.94 19.50 11.13
C GLY A 115 -14.52 19.77 10.65
N CYS A 116 -13.67 18.76 10.52
CA CYS A 116 -12.33 18.93 9.96
C CYS A 116 -12.39 19.10 8.43
N GLY A 117 -11.64 20.07 7.91
CA GLY A 117 -11.57 20.33 6.47
C GLY A 117 -10.51 19.51 5.74
N ARG A 118 -9.60 18.84 6.46
CA ARG A 118 -8.52 18.00 5.93
C ARG A 118 -8.19 16.85 6.87
N LEU A 119 -7.56 15.80 6.32
CA LEU A 119 -7.02 14.67 7.07
C LEU A 119 -5.48 14.61 6.91
N ALA A 120 -4.76 14.64 8.01
CA ALA A 120 -3.33 14.43 8.05
C ALA A 120 -2.97 13.03 8.52
N THR A 121 -1.89 12.50 7.97
CA THR A 121 -1.29 11.21 8.37
C THR A 121 0.23 11.31 8.43
N GLY A 122 0.87 10.40 9.16
CA GLY A 122 2.33 10.32 9.30
C GLY A 122 3.05 9.74 8.07
N HIS A 123 2.52 9.88 6.86
CA HIS A 123 3.21 9.39 5.67
C HIS A 123 4.31 10.33 5.21
N TYR A 124 5.42 9.72 4.75
CA TYR A 124 6.54 10.40 4.09
C TYR A 124 6.26 10.51 2.59
N ALA A 125 5.45 11.46 2.22
CA ALA A 125 5.14 11.85 0.84
C ALA A 125 4.83 13.35 0.82
N ARG A 126 4.82 13.98 -0.35
CA ARG A 126 4.53 15.41 -0.50
C ARG A 126 3.33 15.61 -1.41
N THR A 127 2.62 16.70 -1.19
CA THR A 127 1.60 17.17 -2.13
C THR A 127 1.88 18.60 -2.52
N THR A 128 1.56 18.94 -3.76
CA THR A 128 1.66 20.31 -4.28
C THR A 128 0.60 20.52 -5.34
N ILE A 129 0.46 21.76 -5.83
CA ILE A 129 -0.41 22.05 -6.96
C ILE A 129 0.47 22.18 -8.21
N ILE A 130 0.19 21.37 -9.24
CA ILE A 130 0.82 21.43 -10.57
C ILE A 130 -0.33 21.55 -11.58
N ASP A 131 -0.26 22.54 -12.45
CA ASP A 131 -1.28 22.81 -13.48
C ASP A 131 -2.71 22.90 -12.92
N GLY A 132 -2.84 23.52 -11.73
CA GLY A 132 -4.14 23.71 -11.03
C GLY A 132 -4.70 22.46 -10.37
N ARG A 133 -3.99 21.32 -10.36
CA ARG A 133 -4.40 20.06 -9.74
C ARG A 133 -3.48 19.64 -8.60
N GLN A 134 -4.04 18.93 -7.63
CA GLN A 134 -3.23 18.29 -6.60
C GLN A 134 -2.35 17.20 -7.22
N ALA A 135 -1.06 17.28 -6.94
CA ALA A 135 -0.06 16.32 -7.36
C ALA A 135 0.54 15.62 -6.14
N LEU A 136 0.72 14.31 -6.24
CA LEU A 136 1.44 13.50 -5.27
C LEU A 136 2.91 13.43 -5.69
N LEU A 137 3.80 13.76 -4.76
CA LEU A 137 5.25 13.70 -4.97
C LEU A 137 5.88 12.72 -3.99
N ARG A 138 7.03 12.19 -4.37
CA ARG A 138 7.87 11.38 -3.49
C ARG A 138 8.29 12.17 -2.25
N GLY A 139 8.44 11.47 -1.13
CA GLY A 139 9.02 12.03 0.08
C GLY A 139 10.48 12.47 -0.12
N HIS A 140 10.92 13.47 0.65
CA HIS A 140 12.30 13.95 0.60
C HIS A 140 13.30 12.85 0.99
N ASP A 141 13.09 12.16 2.11
CA ASP A 141 13.86 10.97 2.47
C ASP A 141 13.45 9.78 1.58
N ARG A 142 14.25 9.52 0.54
CA ARG A 142 14.00 8.44 -0.43
C ARG A 142 13.95 7.05 0.16
N ARG A 143 14.61 6.82 1.29
CA ARG A 143 14.62 5.53 1.99
C ARG A 143 13.32 5.26 2.72
N LYS A 144 12.55 6.33 2.99
CA LYS A 144 11.27 6.31 3.71
C LYS A 144 10.10 6.75 2.85
N ASP A 145 10.34 7.05 1.55
CA ASP A 145 9.30 7.48 0.61
C ASP A 145 8.14 6.48 0.57
N GLN A 146 6.95 6.98 0.86
CA GLN A 146 5.71 6.20 0.90
C GLN A 146 4.72 6.58 -0.20
N SER A 147 5.14 7.38 -1.19
CA SER A 147 4.31 7.76 -2.32
C SER A 147 3.77 6.56 -3.10
N TYR A 148 4.51 5.44 -3.13
CA TYR A 148 4.06 4.16 -3.69
C TYR A 148 2.74 3.69 -3.08
N PHE A 149 2.60 3.72 -1.76
CA PHE A 149 1.40 3.27 -1.07
C PHE A 149 0.23 4.25 -1.17
N LEU A 150 0.47 5.48 -1.63
CA LEU A 150 -0.52 6.54 -1.81
C LEU A 150 -0.93 6.72 -3.28
N ALA A 151 -0.32 5.99 -4.20
CA ALA A 151 -0.47 6.20 -5.63
C ALA A 151 -1.89 5.88 -6.17
N GLN A 152 -2.72 5.16 -5.43
CA GLN A 152 -4.14 4.90 -5.75
C GLN A 152 -5.09 5.97 -5.19
N LEU A 153 -4.59 6.99 -4.48
CA LEU A 153 -5.43 8.13 -4.10
C LEU A 153 -5.88 8.89 -5.33
N THR A 154 -7.16 9.24 -5.38
CA THR A 154 -7.70 10.11 -6.43
C THR A 154 -7.27 11.56 -6.22
N CYS A 155 -7.41 12.40 -7.27
CA CYS A 155 -7.17 13.84 -7.13
C CYS A 155 -8.07 14.48 -6.07
N GLU A 156 -9.31 14.01 -5.93
CA GLU A 156 -10.25 14.44 -4.89
C GLU A 156 -9.70 14.11 -3.49
N GLN A 157 -9.31 12.85 -3.26
CA GLN A 157 -8.71 12.43 -1.99
C GLN A 157 -7.42 13.20 -1.65
N LEU A 158 -6.59 13.48 -2.65
CA LEU A 158 -5.39 14.30 -2.47
C LEU A 158 -5.72 15.75 -2.09
N SER A 159 -6.89 16.28 -2.47
CA SER A 159 -7.28 17.67 -2.16
C SER A 159 -7.50 17.92 -0.66
N HIS A 160 -7.86 16.89 0.09
CA HIS A 160 -8.02 16.95 1.55
C HIS A 160 -6.93 16.20 2.32
N ALA A 161 -6.01 15.53 1.64
CA ALA A 161 -4.87 14.87 2.27
C ALA A 161 -3.76 15.84 2.67
N VAL A 162 -3.18 15.64 3.85
CA VAL A 162 -2.02 16.41 4.35
C VAL A 162 -0.95 15.43 4.82
N PHE A 163 0.28 15.62 4.33
CA PHE A 163 1.43 14.79 4.69
C PHE A 163 2.52 15.68 5.33
N PRO A 164 2.42 15.97 6.63
CA PRO A 164 3.32 16.94 7.28
C PRO A 164 4.80 16.50 7.31
N LEU A 165 5.05 15.20 7.11
CA LEU A 165 6.39 14.62 7.19
C LEU A 165 7.10 14.54 5.82
N GLY A 166 6.49 15.03 4.75
CA GLY A 166 6.99 14.86 3.38
C GLY A 166 8.39 15.42 3.13
N ASP A 167 8.73 16.55 3.78
CA ASP A 167 10.03 17.22 3.64
C ASP A 167 11.00 16.92 4.78
N ALA A 168 10.64 16.00 5.70
CA ALA A 168 11.40 15.76 6.90
C ALA A 168 12.30 14.52 6.81
N GLU A 169 13.45 14.59 7.47
CA GLU A 169 14.29 13.43 7.74
C GLU A 169 13.75 12.65 8.95
N LYS A 170 13.46 11.36 8.76
CA LYS A 170 12.82 10.53 9.80
C LYS A 170 13.64 10.45 11.09
N THR A 171 14.95 10.39 10.97
CA THR A 171 15.86 10.25 12.13
C THR A 171 15.76 11.46 13.07
N GLU A 172 15.72 12.67 12.51
CA GLU A 172 15.63 13.91 13.30
C GLU A 172 14.29 14.01 14.03
N LEU A 173 13.19 13.71 13.33
CA LEU A 173 11.85 13.71 13.93
C LEU A 173 11.72 12.69 15.06
N LYS A 174 12.26 11.50 14.87
CA LYS A 174 12.24 10.45 15.88
C LYS A 174 12.94 10.89 17.17
N GLU A 175 14.13 11.45 17.05
CA GLU A 175 14.87 11.98 18.22
C GLU A 175 14.10 13.12 18.91
N LYS A 176 13.52 14.05 18.16
CA LYS A 176 12.70 15.13 18.70
C LYS A 176 11.50 14.61 19.51
N ILE A 177 10.73 13.68 18.95
CA ILE A 177 9.54 13.08 19.61
C ILE A 177 9.94 12.34 20.89
N HIS A 178 11.02 11.58 20.86
CA HIS A 178 11.52 10.88 22.04
C HIS A 178 12.08 11.84 23.11
N ALA A 179 12.81 12.86 22.71
CA ALA A 179 13.35 13.88 23.63
C ALA A 179 12.24 14.67 24.35
N MET A 180 11.10 14.90 23.69
CA MET A 180 9.92 15.53 24.27
C MET A 180 9.09 14.56 25.16
N GLY A 181 9.45 13.28 25.24
CA GLY A 181 8.71 12.27 26.03
C GLY A 181 7.31 11.94 25.49
N ILE A 182 7.03 12.29 24.22
CA ILE A 182 5.72 12.07 23.59
C ILE A 182 5.50 10.58 23.33
N VAL A 183 6.51 9.88 22.82
CA VAL A 183 6.53 8.43 22.59
C VAL A 183 7.77 7.83 23.25
N PRO A 184 7.64 6.73 24.01
CA PRO A 184 8.78 6.07 24.65
C PRO A 184 9.80 5.55 23.62
N ARG A 185 11.10 5.58 23.99
CA ARG A 185 12.19 5.02 23.15
C ARG A 185 12.11 3.50 22.94
N SER A 186 11.39 2.80 23.81
CA SER A 186 11.17 1.35 23.73
C SER A 186 10.20 0.95 22.62
N GLU A 187 9.45 1.90 22.08
CA GLU A 187 8.56 1.61 20.94
C GLU A 187 9.33 1.52 19.63
N GLY A 188 9.35 0.29 19.07
CA GLY A 188 9.94 0.00 17.76
C GLY A 188 9.08 0.53 16.61
N GLU A 189 9.67 0.60 15.43
CA GLU A 189 8.92 0.86 14.19
C GLU A 189 8.17 -0.40 13.77
N SER A 190 6.89 -0.27 13.44
CA SER A 190 6.14 -1.37 12.81
C SER A 190 6.67 -1.56 11.38
N GLN A 191 7.28 -2.72 11.12
CA GLN A 191 7.80 -3.07 9.79
C GLN A 191 6.85 -3.99 9.02
N ASP A 192 5.88 -4.60 9.71
CA ASP A 192 4.91 -5.54 9.18
C ASP A 192 3.53 -4.90 8.99
N LEU A 193 2.61 -5.67 8.39
CA LEU A 193 1.21 -5.26 8.28
C LEU A 193 0.62 -5.10 9.68
N CYS A 194 -0.06 -3.98 9.94
CA CYS A 194 -0.54 -3.59 11.26
C CYS A 194 -1.54 -4.59 11.91
N PHE A 195 -2.14 -5.46 11.10
CA PHE A 195 -3.09 -6.49 11.56
C PHE A 195 -2.49 -7.91 11.57
N LEU A 196 -1.24 -8.10 11.16
CA LEU A 196 -0.55 -9.39 11.18
C LEU A 196 0.54 -9.38 12.27
N PRO A 197 0.24 -9.83 13.49
CA PRO A 197 1.27 -10.03 14.50
C PRO A 197 2.30 -11.04 13.99
N GLN A 198 3.57 -10.70 14.02
CA GLN A 198 4.69 -11.55 13.60
C GLN A 198 4.73 -11.95 12.11
N GLY A 199 4.02 -11.24 11.22
CA GLY A 199 4.16 -11.39 9.77
C GLY A 199 3.62 -12.72 9.17
N ASN A 200 2.90 -13.54 9.94
CA ASN A 200 2.41 -14.85 9.46
C ASN A 200 1.07 -14.72 8.71
N PHE A 201 1.12 -14.26 7.45
CA PHE A 201 -0.07 -14.15 6.61
C PHE A 201 -0.70 -15.53 6.32
N ALA A 202 0.10 -16.58 6.20
CA ALA A 202 -0.40 -17.92 5.89
C ALA A 202 -1.31 -18.45 7.00
N GLU A 203 -0.94 -18.25 8.27
CA GLU A 203 -1.78 -18.61 9.40
C GLU A 203 -3.06 -17.77 9.45
N PHE A 204 -2.96 -16.47 9.18
CA PHE A 204 -4.12 -15.57 9.17
C PHE A 204 -5.14 -15.97 8.10
N VAL A 205 -4.68 -16.28 6.89
CA VAL A 205 -5.51 -16.73 5.77
C VAL A 205 -6.09 -18.12 6.06
N SER A 206 -5.28 -19.07 6.54
CA SER A 206 -5.72 -20.44 6.87
C SER A 206 -6.87 -20.48 7.88
N LYS A 207 -6.83 -19.60 8.89
CA LYS A 207 -7.91 -19.52 9.89
C LYS A 207 -9.25 -19.06 9.31
N ARG A 208 -9.22 -18.20 8.27
CA ARG A 208 -10.41 -17.66 7.62
C ARG A 208 -10.87 -18.50 6.42
N ARG A 209 -9.95 -19.21 5.78
CA ARG A 209 -10.17 -20.05 4.59
C ARG A 209 -9.54 -21.44 4.77
N PRO A 210 -10.04 -22.26 5.71
CA PRO A 210 -9.52 -23.62 5.93
C PRO A 210 -9.73 -24.53 4.70
N ASP A 211 -10.66 -24.20 3.82
CA ASP A 211 -10.97 -24.91 2.59
C ASP A 211 -9.83 -24.93 1.56
N ILE A 212 -8.90 -23.95 1.60
CA ILE A 212 -7.74 -23.89 0.69
C ILE A 212 -6.47 -24.53 1.29
N VAL A 213 -6.53 -24.99 2.52
CA VAL A 213 -5.41 -25.71 3.18
C VAL A 213 -5.47 -27.18 2.78
N LYS A 214 -4.77 -27.53 1.71
CA LYS A 214 -4.76 -28.91 1.13
C LYS A 214 -3.37 -29.23 0.60
N ASP A 215 -3.06 -30.52 0.55
CA ASP A 215 -1.85 -31.00 -0.14
C ASP A 215 -1.91 -30.73 -1.63
N GLY A 216 -0.85 -30.17 -2.18
CA GLY A 216 -0.73 -29.85 -3.59
C GLY A 216 0.66 -30.17 -4.13
N LEU A 217 0.86 -29.88 -5.41
CA LEU A 217 2.07 -30.23 -6.15
C LEU A 217 2.93 -28.98 -6.42
N VAL A 218 4.25 -29.17 -6.32
CA VAL A 218 5.23 -28.25 -6.89
C VAL A 218 5.73 -28.85 -8.19
N VAL A 219 5.61 -28.08 -9.28
CA VAL A 219 6.01 -28.53 -10.62
C VAL A 219 6.98 -27.52 -11.26
N ASP A 220 7.78 -27.98 -12.23
CA ASP A 220 8.56 -27.09 -13.10
C ASP A 220 7.69 -26.53 -14.25
N LEU A 221 8.28 -25.71 -15.13
CA LEU A 221 7.59 -25.14 -16.30
C LEU A 221 7.12 -26.20 -17.31
N ALA A 222 7.74 -27.38 -17.32
CA ALA A 222 7.35 -28.51 -18.17
C ALA A 222 6.26 -29.38 -17.54
N GLY A 223 5.89 -29.13 -16.28
CA GLY A 223 4.90 -29.90 -15.54
C GLY A 223 5.46 -31.10 -14.79
N HIS A 224 6.77 -31.29 -14.71
CA HIS A 224 7.36 -32.39 -13.93
C HIS A 224 7.21 -32.09 -12.43
N ILE A 225 6.80 -33.09 -11.67
CA ILE A 225 6.62 -32.97 -10.23
C ILE A 225 7.99 -32.94 -9.54
N LEU A 226 8.25 -31.84 -8.81
CA LEU A 226 9.47 -31.64 -8.03
C LEU A 226 9.25 -31.82 -6.53
N GLY A 227 8.00 -31.68 -6.04
CA GLY A 227 7.71 -31.76 -4.62
C GLY A 227 6.22 -31.61 -4.30
N ARG A 228 5.94 -31.42 -3.01
CA ARG A 228 4.58 -31.20 -2.48
C ARG A 228 4.56 -30.02 -1.53
N HIS A 229 3.38 -29.44 -1.33
CA HIS A 229 3.13 -28.35 -0.38
C HIS A 229 1.77 -28.50 0.30
N HIS A 230 1.45 -27.68 1.30
CA HIS A 230 0.20 -27.72 2.07
C HIS A 230 -0.68 -26.47 1.83
N GLY A 231 -0.81 -26.05 0.57
CA GLY A 231 -1.62 -24.91 0.14
C GLY A 231 -0.84 -23.93 -0.73
N ALA A 232 -1.26 -23.81 -2.01
CA ALA A 232 -0.59 -22.94 -3.00
C ALA A 232 -0.64 -21.44 -2.60
N PHE A 233 -1.65 -21.00 -1.84
CA PHE A 233 -1.79 -19.63 -1.34
C PHE A 233 -0.64 -19.19 -0.45
N GLN A 234 0.14 -20.11 0.13
CA GLN A 234 1.29 -19.81 1.00
C GLN A 234 2.53 -19.35 0.22
N PHE A 235 2.49 -19.42 -1.11
CA PHE A 235 3.60 -19.09 -1.98
C PHE A 235 3.33 -17.81 -2.75
N THR A 236 4.39 -17.02 -2.91
CA THR A 236 4.33 -15.75 -3.66
C THR A 236 5.24 -15.84 -4.88
N PRO A 237 4.80 -15.47 -6.09
CA PRO A 237 5.67 -15.37 -7.26
C PRO A 237 6.93 -14.53 -6.98
N GLY A 238 8.09 -15.06 -7.36
CA GLY A 238 9.40 -14.51 -7.01
C GLY A 238 9.98 -15.02 -5.68
N GLN A 239 9.24 -15.78 -4.88
CA GLN A 239 9.76 -16.39 -3.64
C GLN A 239 10.82 -17.44 -3.98
N ARG A 240 11.96 -17.38 -3.26
CA ARG A 240 13.09 -18.33 -3.40
C ARG A 240 13.22 -19.25 -2.18
N ARG A 241 12.87 -18.76 -0.99
CA ARG A 241 13.07 -19.49 0.27
C ARG A 241 11.86 -20.33 0.63
N GLY A 242 12.07 -21.42 1.37
CA GLY A 242 10.98 -22.25 1.90
C GLY A 242 10.37 -23.23 0.90
N LEU A 243 11.01 -23.46 -0.26
CA LEU A 243 10.52 -24.42 -1.28
C LEU A 243 10.88 -25.87 -0.97
N GLY A 244 11.98 -26.12 -0.22
CA GLY A 244 12.40 -27.47 0.14
C GLY A 244 12.84 -28.37 -1.04
N LEU A 245 13.17 -27.76 -2.19
CA LEU A 245 13.50 -28.47 -3.43
C LEU A 245 15.01 -28.61 -3.62
N GLY A 246 15.44 -29.78 -4.11
CA GLY A 246 16.81 -29.97 -4.62
C GLY A 246 17.01 -29.42 -6.03
N GLY A 247 18.27 -29.33 -6.51
CA GLY A 247 18.58 -28.96 -7.90
C GLY A 247 18.38 -27.47 -8.24
N GLY A 248 18.22 -26.58 -7.22
CA GLY A 248 17.99 -25.15 -7.41
C GLY A 248 19.22 -24.30 -7.71
N PRO A 249 19.07 -22.97 -7.76
CA PRO A 249 18.01 -22.20 -7.10
C PRO A 249 16.70 -22.13 -7.87
N TRP A 250 15.61 -22.49 -7.20
CA TRP A 250 14.25 -22.37 -7.71
C TRP A 250 13.56 -21.10 -7.23
N PHE A 251 12.69 -20.53 -8.07
CA PHE A 251 11.82 -19.41 -7.76
C PHE A 251 10.37 -19.78 -8.07
N VAL A 252 9.43 -19.36 -7.25
CA VAL A 252 8.01 -19.49 -7.57
C VAL A 252 7.72 -18.63 -8.81
N ALA A 253 7.31 -19.26 -9.89
CA ALA A 253 6.91 -18.59 -11.12
C ALA A 253 5.43 -18.22 -11.08
N ARG A 254 4.59 -19.15 -10.60
CA ARG A 254 3.14 -18.99 -10.55
C ARG A 254 2.54 -19.82 -9.42
N THR A 255 1.42 -19.31 -8.87
CA THR A 255 0.56 -20.02 -7.93
C THR A 255 -0.83 -20.19 -8.54
N ASP A 256 -1.31 -21.41 -8.60
CA ASP A 256 -2.67 -21.77 -9.00
C ASP A 256 -3.40 -22.34 -7.78
N VAL A 257 -4.12 -21.46 -7.07
CA VAL A 257 -4.80 -21.84 -5.83
C VAL A 257 -6.01 -22.74 -6.11
N LEU A 258 -6.67 -22.58 -7.27
CA LEU A 258 -7.83 -23.40 -7.65
C LEU A 258 -7.44 -24.85 -7.86
N ASN A 259 -6.37 -25.09 -8.63
CA ASN A 259 -5.84 -26.43 -8.90
C ASN A 259 -4.82 -26.87 -7.84
N ASN A 260 -4.49 -25.98 -6.90
CA ASN A 260 -3.55 -26.20 -5.80
C ASN A 260 -2.15 -26.64 -6.30
N VAL A 261 -1.62 -25.90 -7.28
CA VAL A 261 -0.33 -26.16 -7.92
C VAL A 261 0.57 -24.92 -7.78
N VAL A 262 1.82 -25.14 -7.41
CA VAL A 262 2.88 -24.14 -7.43
C VAL A 262 3.85 -24.48 -8.56
N THR A 263 4.00 -23.57 -9.53
CA THR A 263 4.98 -23.71 -10.61
C THR A 263 6.24 -22.98 -10.22
N VAL A 264 7.40 -23.63 -10.35
CA VAL A 264 8.71 -23.04 -10.09
C VAL A 264 9.55 -22.99 -11.36
N ALA A 265 10.49 -22.03 -11.42
CA ALA A 265 11.37 -21.82 -12.55
C ALA A 265 12.77 -21.36 -12.08
N HIS A 266 13.75 -21.34 -12.97
CA HIS A 266 15.03 -20.72 -12.77
C HIS A 266 14.94 -19.19 -13.00
N ALA A 267 15.95 -18.44 -12.53
CA ALA A 267 15.92 -16.98 -12.57
C ALA A 267 15.82 -16.41 -14.02
N GLU A 268 16.46 -17.06 -14.99
CA GLU A 268 16.44 -16.70 -16.40
C GLU A 268 15.04 -16.77 -17.01
N ASP A 269 14.18 -17.66 -16.51
CA ASP A 269 12.81 -17.86 -16.99
C ASP A 269 11.82 -16.89 -16.31
N MET A 270 12.28 -16.14 -15.30
CA MET A 270 11.44 -15.23 -14.50
C MET A 270 11.42 -13.80 -15.01
N VAL A 271 12.09 -13.52 -16.14
CA VAL A 271 12.17 -12.17 -16.71
C VAL A 271 11.02 -11.89 -17.65
N CYS A 272 10.53 -10.66 -17.63
CA CYS A 272 9.50 -10.19 -18.55
C CYS A 272 9.78 -8.76 -19.01
N ARG A 273 9.18 -8.35 -20.12
CA ARG A 273 9.21 -6.96 -20.61
C ARG A 273 7.84 -6.30 -20.54
N GLU A 274 6.79 -7.08 -20.48
CA GLU A 274 5.42 -6.55 -20.54
C GLU A 274 4.57 -7.07 -19.38
N LEU A 275 3.72 -6.18 -18.86
CA LEU A 275 2.70 -6.50 -17.86
C LEU A 275 1.39 -5.85 -18.29
N MET A 276 0.28 -6.49 -17.99
CA MET A 276 -1.04 -5.86 -18.08
C MET A 276 -1.44 -5.30 -16.72
N LEU A 277 -2.01 -4.11 -16.75
CA LEU A 277 -2.53 -3.42 -15.58
C LEU A 277 -4.04 -3.22 -15.70
N HIS A 278 -4.74 -3.25 -14.58
CA HIS A 278 -6.14 -2.87 -14.45
C HIS A 278 -6.33 -1.86 -13.33
N GLY A 279 -7.55 -1.27 -13.24
CA GLY A 279 -7.84 -0.30 -12.18
C GLY A 279 -6.88 0.89 -12.20
N MET A 280 -6.59 1.40 -13.40
CA MET A 280 -5.68 2.52 -13.60
C MET A 280 -6.18 3.79 -12.91
N ASN A 281 -5.34 4.37 -12.08
CA ASN A 281 -5.51 5.72 -11.51
C ASN A 281 -4.50 6.67 -12.18
N TRP A 282 -5.01 7.73 -12.82
CA TRP A 282 -4.20 8.77 -13.47
C TRP A 282 -4.26 10.04 -12.64
N LEU A 283 -3.10 10.52 -12.17
CA LEU A 283 -2.94 11.80 -11.46
C LEU A 283 -2.50 12.95 -12.39
N VAL A 284 -2.48 12.67 -13.68
CA VAL A 284 -2.29 13.60 -14.81
C VAL A 284 -3.39 13.38 -15.84
N ASP A 285 -3.42 14.18 -16.91
CA ASP A 285 -4.34 13.91 -18.02
C ASP A 285 -4.04 12.54 -18.60
N LYS A 286 -5.10 11.73 -18.68
CA LYS A 286 -5.00 10.39 -19.25
C LYS A 286 -4.61 10.49 -20.72
N PRO A 287 -3.56 9.79 -21.18
CA PRO A 287 -3.22 9.72 -22.61
C PRO A 287 -4.36 9.14 -23.44
N ALA A 288 -4.37 9.44 -24.73
CA ALA A 288 -5.30 8.81 -25.65
C ALA A 288 -5.08 7.28 -25.70
N GLU A 289 -6.13 6.54 -26.03
CA GLU A 289 -6.04 5.09 -26.16
C GLU A 289 -5.05 4.72 -27.27
N GLY A 290 -4.11 3.82 -26.98
CA GLY A 290 -3.04 3.41 -27.88
C GLY A 290 -1.82 4.35 -27.92
N GLU A 291 -1.88 5.53 -27.32
CA GLU A 291 -0.74 6.44 -27.22
C GLU A 291 0.20 6.03 -26.08
N PRO A 292 1.52 5.87 -26.36
CA PRO A 292 2.49 5.53 -25.31
C PRO A 292 2.78 6.74 -24.41
N PHE A 293 2.79 6.50 -23.11
CA PHE A 293 3.16 7.46 -22.08
C PHE A 293 4.44 6.98 -21.39
N GLU A 294 5.55 7.68 -21.61
CA GLU A 294 6.85 7.35 -21.04
C GLU A 294 6.95 7.77 -19.58
N ALA A 295 7.44 6.83 -18.73
CA ALA A 295 7.62 7.07 -17.30
C ALA A 295 8.61 6.08 -16.67
N ALA A 296 9.17 6.45 -15.53
CA ALA A 296 9.92 5.52 -14.70
C ALA A 296 8.94 4.74 -13.81
N VAL A 297 8.88 3.41 -13.91
CA VAL A 297 7.88 2.58 -13.25
C VAL A 297 8.48 1.68 -12.18
N GLN A 298 7.81 1.65 -11.02
CA GLN A 298 8.13 0.81 -9.88
C GLN A 298 7.01 -0.22 -9.68
N ILE A 299 7.34 -1.51 -9.65
CA ILE A 299 6.35 -2.62 -9.51
C ILE A 299 6.44 -3.33 -8.16
N ARG A 300 7.26 -2.85 -7.25
CA ARG A 300 7.39 -3.29 -5.86
C ARG A 300 7.88 -2.13 -5.01
N TYR A 301 7.42 -2.05 -3.78
CA TYR A 301 7.94 -1.08 -2.83
C TYR A 301 9.47 -1.25 -2.68
N LEU A 302 10.21 -0.13 -2.60
CA LEU A 302 11.67 -0.04 -2.55
C LEU A 302 12.43 -0.52 -3.81
N MET A 303 11.76 -0.96 -4.86
CA MET A 303 12.42 -1.19 -6.14
C MET A 303 12.84 0.16 -6.75
N THR A 304 14.03 0.23 -7.34
CA THR A 304 14.41 1.38 -8.17
C THR A 304 13.52 1.42 -9.41
N PRO A 305 12.81 2.54 -9.69
CA PRO A 305 11.99 2.66 -10.90
C PRO A 305 12.80 2.38 -12.17
N ARG A 306 12.15 1.80 -13.18
CA ARG A 306 12.74 1.47 -14.49
C ARG A 306 11.94 2.15 -15.60
N GLU A 307 12.64 2.62 -16.63
CA GLU A 307 12.02 3.26 -17.79
C GLU A 307 11.08 2.31 -18.52
N ALA A 308 9.87 2.79 -18.80
CA ALA A 308 8.82 2.01 -19.42
C ALA A 308 7.80 2.91 -20.11
N ALA A 309 7.10 2.34 -21.10
CA ALA A 309 5.94 2.93 -21.74
C ALA A 309 4.65 2.32 -21.19
N LEU A 310 3.69 3.17 -20.79
CA LEU A 310 2.32 2.77 -20.52
C LEU A 310 1.45 3.09 -21.73
N VAL A 311 0.71 2.11 -22.22
CA VAL A 311 -0.24 2.28 -23.32
C VAL A 311 -1.64 2.02 -22.80
N CYS A 312 -2.48 3.06 -22.79
CA CYS A 312 -3.86 2.95 -22.32
C CYS A 312 -4.66 1.99 -23.21
N GLY A 313 -5.40 1.10 -22.55
CA GLY A 313 -6.39 0.22 -23.17
C GLY A 313 -7.81 0.57 -22.72
N PRO A 314 -8.81 -0.21 -23.18
CA PRO A 314 -10.19 -0.05 -22.80
C PRO A 314 -10.45 -0.36 -21.32
N CYS A 315 -11.59 0.11 -20.79
CA CYS A 315 -12.10 -0.26 -19.47
C CYS A 315 -11.11 -0.07 -18.31
N GLY A 316 -10.28 0.99 -18.33
CA GLY A 316 -9.34 1.29 -17.25
C GLY A 316 -8.16 0.31 -17.17
N THR A 317 -7.80 -0.34 -18.29
CA THR A 317 -6.60 -1.16 -18.41
C THR A 317 -5.45 -0.37 -19.01
N ALA A 318 -4.22 -0.88 -18.86
CA ALA A 318 -3.05 -0.41 -19.59
C ALA A 318 -2.06 -1.55 -19.82
N ARG A 319 -1.32 -1.48 -20.93
CA ARG A 319 -0.15 -2.31 -21.16
C ARG A 319 1.07 -1.52 -20.69
N LEU A 320 1.85 -2.13 -19.81
CA LEU A 320 3.14 -1.60 -19.35
C LEU A 320 4.27 -2.37 -20.04
N ARG A 321 5.14 -1.66 -20.78
CA ARG A 321 6.27 -2.24 -21.48
C ARG A 321 7.56 -1.60 -21.01
N PHE A 322 8.42 -2.37 -20.36
CA PHE A 322 9.75 -1.93 -19.92
C PHE A 322 10.75 -1.90 -21.07
N HIS A 323 11.63 -0.90 -21.09
CA HIS A 323 12.70 -0.81 -22.07
C HIS A 323 13.74 -1.92 -21.87
N GLU A 324 14.02 -2.30 -20.63
CA GLU A 324 14.87 -3.41 -20.24
C GLU A 324 14.07 -4.52 -19.56
N PRO A 325 14.43 -5.80 -19.74
CA PRO A 325 13.77 -6.89 -19.02
C PRO A 325 13.87 -6.70 -17.49
N ILE A 326 12.83 -7.05 -16.79
CA ILE A 326 12.77 -7.01 -15.33
C ILE A 326 12.40 -8.40 -14.79
N MET A 327 12.71 -8.65 -13.53
CA MET A 327 12.13 -9.77 -12.79
C MET A 327 10.63 -9.55 -12.68
N ALA A 328 9.82 -10.52 -13.10
CA ALA A 328 8.37 -10.44 -13.05
C ALA A 328 7.86 -10.12 -11.64
N ALA A 329 6.81 -9.31 -11.57
CA ALA A 329 6.11 -9.02 -10.31
C ALA A 329 4.91 -9.94 -10.15
N PRO A 330 4.55 -10.29 -8.90
CA PRO A 330 3.36 -11.10 -8.65
C PRO A 330 2.09 -10.32 -9.02
N PRO A 331 1.07 -11.00 -9.55
CA PRO A 331 -0.26 -10.43 -9.73
C PRO A 331 -0.82 -9.89 -8.40
N GLY A 332 -1.59 -8.80 -8.46
CA GLY A 332 -2.13 -8.14 -7.26
C GLY A 332 -1.20 -7.11 -6.61
N GLN A 333 0.06 -7.00 -7.07
CA GLN A 333 0.93 -5.88 -6.72
C GLN A 333 0.60 -4.65 -7.56
N LEU A 334 0.99 -3.47 -7.05
CA LEU A 334 0.79 -2.21 -7.75
C LEU A 334 1.99 -1.88 -8.64
N ALA A 335 1.72 -1.38 -9.84
CA ALA A 335 2.69 -0.66 -10.65
C ALA A 335 2.45 0.85 -10.46
N VAL A 336 3.51 1.60 -10.14
CA VAL A 336 3.45 3.06 -9.94
C VAL A 336 4.40 3.74 -10.91
N ALA A 337 3.87 4.65 -11.70
CA ALA A 337 4.61 5.44 -12.69
C ALA A 337 4.96 6.82 -12.14
N TYR A 338 6.19 7.23 -12.37
CA TYR A 338 6.75 8.50 -11.93
C TYR A 338 7.29 9.30 -13.12
N ASN A 339 7.07 10.61 -13.08
CA ASN A 339 7.80 11.56 -13.89
C ASN A 339 8.64 12.43 -12.94
N GLY A 340 9.93 12.17 -12.87
CA GLY A 340 10.80 12.73 -11.84
C GLY A 340 10.32 12.35 -10.43
N GLU A 341 9.89 13.34 -9.66
CA GLU A 341 9.37 13.14 -8.30
C GLU A 341 7.85 12.93 -8.26
N ARG A 342 7.14 13.27 -9.33
CA ARG A 342 5.68 13.22 -9.39
C ARG A 342 5.19 11.81 -9.68
N VAL A 343 4.25 11.31 -8.89
CA VAL A 343 3.43 10.15 -9.23
C VAL A 343 2.45 10.58 -10.33
N VAL A 344 2.48 9.91 -11.47
CA VAL A 344 1.64 10.26 -12.63
C VAL A 344 0.53 9.26 -12.89
N ALA A 345 0.77 7.98 -12.62
CA ALA A 345 -0.24 6.93 -12.76
C ALA A 345 0.09 5.74 -11.86
N SER A 346 -0.92 4.91 -11.62
CA SER A 346 -0.74 3.58 -11.00
C SER A 346 -1.81 2.62 -11.50
N GLY A 347 -1.54 1.32 -11.38
CA GLY A 347 -2.49 0.27 -11.74
C GLY A 347 -2.08 -1.08 -11.14
N TRP A 348 -3.05 -1.97 -10.97
CA TRP A 348 -2.83 -3.30 -10.40
C TRP A 348 -2.34 -4.27 -11.47
N ILE A 349 -1.32 -5.06 -11.17
CA ILE A 349 -0.77 -6.07 -12.08
C ILE A 349 -1.78 -7.21 -12.21
N CYS A 350 -2.20 -7.48 -13.46
CA CYS A 350 -3.15 -8.54 -13.76
C CYS A 350 -2.58 -9.93 -13.50
N PRO A 351 -3.38 -10.91 -13.07
CA PRO A 351 -3.04 -12.32 -13.26
C PRO A 351 -3.00 -12.63 -14.77
N ASN A 352 -2.16 -13.53 -15.22
CA ASN A 352 -2.21 -14.15 -16.56
C ASN A 352 -1.62 -13.41 -17.77
N PHE A 353 -0.81 -12.36 -17.61
CA PHE A 353 -0.08 -11.85 -18.80
C PHE A 353 1.19 -12.68 -19.13
N ASN A 354 1.76 -13.36 -18.13
CA ASN A 354 2.98 -14.19 -18.30
C ASN A 354 2.70 -15.64 -18.77
N ASP A 355 1.44 -16.01 -19.02
CA ASP A 355 1.06 -17.38 -19.40
C ASP A 355 1.15 -17.68 -20.91
N ARG A 356 1.57 -16.72 -21.73
CA ARG A 356 1.85 -17.01 -23.15
C ARG A 356 3.34 -17.12 -23.35
N PRO A 357 3.85 -18.30 -23.78
CA PRO A 357 5.19 -18.35 -24.33
C PRO A 357 5.21 -17.37 -25.51
N THR A 358 6.10 -16.39 -25.44
CA THR A 358 6.42 -15.57 -26.62
C THR A 358 6.96 -16.50 -27.69
N PRO A 359 6.40 -16.50 -28.94
CA PRO A 359 6.93 -17.30 -30.02
C PRO A 359 8.34 -16.88 -30.40
#